data_4c7bf3d79eb86d460322740adee6cfd3
#
_entry.id   4c7bf3d79eb86d460322740adee6cfd3
#
_cell.length_a   1.000
_cell.length_b   1.000
_cell.length_c   1.000
_cell.angle_alpha   90.00
_cell.angle_beta   90.00
_cell.angle_gamma   90.00
#
_symmetry.space_group_name_H-M   'P 1'
#
loop_
_entity.id
_entity.type
_entity.pdbx_description
1 polymer ?
#
loop_
_entity_poly.entity_id
_entity_poly.type
_entity_poly.pdbx_seq_one_letter_code
_entity_poly.pdbx_strand_id
1 'polypeptide(L)'
;MATELEITRLRLRDEFPFYARNCLRVRSKSGETQAFELNKAQQFIHACIERQKTETGKVRAIVLKGRQQGVSTYAEGRYYWKTTHRTGVRAFILTHEADSTSALFEMVERYHDLAPDFVKPMTGASNAKELIFSKLDSGYKVGTAGNKSVGRGTTIQYFHGSEVAYWPNAAEH
;
A
#
# COMPACT_ATOMS: atom_id res chain seq x y z
N MET A 1 -25.36 17.63 -14.54
CA MET A 1 -24.26 17.99 -13.60
C MET A 1 -24.12 16.83 -12.60
N ALA A 2 -22.91 16.39 -12.31
CA ALA A 2 -22.69 15.34 -11.29
C ALA A 2 -23.09 15.87 -9.90
N THR A 3 -23.71 15.02 -9.10
CA THR A 3 -24.07 15.35 -7.72
C THR A 3 -22.80 15.43 -6.85
N GLU A 4 -22.87 16.12 -5.72
CA GLU A 4 -21.77 16.22 -4.76
C GLU A 4 -21.29 14.81 -4.30
N LEU A 5 -22.23 13.88 -4.15
CA LEU A 5 -21.94 12.49 -3.80
C LEU A 5 -21.15 11.77 -4.89
N GLU A 6 -21.51 11.97 -6.16
CA GLU A 6 -20.78 11.40 -7.30
C GLU A 6 -19.37 11.96 -7.40
N ILE A 7 -19.20 13.26 -7.22
CA ILE A 7 -17.88 13.92 -7.20
C ILE A 7 -17.03 13.34 -6.07
N THR A 8 -17.57 13.18 -4.88
CA THR A 8 -16.86 12.61 -3.74
C THR A 8 -16.44 11.16 -4.01
N ARG A 9 -17.32 10.34 -4.59
CA ARG A 9 -16.99 8.95 -4.99
C ARG A 9 -15.86 8.88 -6.01
N LEU A 10 -15.88 9.75 -7.01
CA LEU A 10 -14.81 9.82 -8.01
C LEU A 10 -13.47 10.21 -7.38
N ARG A 11 -13.47 11.19 -6.48
CA ARG A 11 -12.25 11.59 -5.77
C ARG A 11 -11.70 10.48 -4.88
N LEU A 12 -12.54 9.77 -4.15
CA LEU A 12 -12.11 8.61 -3.35
C LEU A 12 -11.50 7.49 -4.21
N ARG A 13 -12.00 7.30 -5.43
CA ARG A 13 -11.50 6.29 -6.38
C ARG A 13 -10.21 6.70 -7.06
N ASP A 14 -10.04 7.96 -7.40
CA ASP A 14 -9.01 8.42 -8.33
C ASP A 14 -7.91 9.27 -7.68
N GLU A 15 -8.16 9.88 -6.52
CA GLU A 15 -7.22 10.75 -5.81
C GLU A 15 -6.73 10.11 -4.51
N PHE A 16 -5.53 9.50 -4.54
CA PHE A 16 -4.99 8.85 -3.34
C PHE A 16 -4.83 9.78 -2.13
N PRO A 17 -4.34 11.04 -2.23
CA PRO A 17 -4.24 11.91 -1.06
C PRO A 17 -5.60 12.22 -0.42
N PHE A 18 -6.65 12.38 -1.23
CA PHE A 18 -8.00 12.57 -0.74
C PHE A 18 -8.53 11.32 -0.03
N TYR A 19 -8.33 10.14 -0.62
CA TYR A 19 -8.70 8.87 -0.01
C TYR A 19 -7.93 8.65 1.32
N ALA A 20 -6.62 8.84 1.31
CA ALA A 20 -5.78 8.62 2.49
C ALA A 20 -6.24 9.46 3.69
N ARG A 21 -6.45 10.75 3.49
CA ARG A 21 -6.93 11.66 4.53
C ARG A 21 -8.28 11.27 5.11
N ASN A 22 -9.21 10.87 4.26
CA ASN A 22 -10.59 10.61 4.67
C ASN A 22 -10.82 9.17 5.16
N CYS A 23 -10.09 8.18 4.62
CA CYS A 23 -10.38 6.77 4.82
C CYS A 23 -9.27 5.99 5.55
N LEU A 24 -8.02 6.47 5.56
CA LEU A 24 -6.94 5.75 6.23
C LEU A 24 -6.56 6.37 7.57
N ARG A 25 -6.13 5.51 8.48
CA ARG A 25 -5.67 5.91 9.82
C ARG A 25 -4.26 5.38 10.05
N VAL A 26 -3.39 6.25 10.52
CA VAL A 26 -2.00 5.95 10.88
C VAL A 26 -1.77 6.17 12.36
N ARG A 27 -0.81 5.44 12.92
CA ARG A 27 -0.34 5.69 14.27
C ARG A 27 0.74 6.77 14.24
N SER A 28 0.56 7.81 15.04
CA SER A 28 1.56 8.85 15.25
C SER A 28 2.76 8.33 16.06
N LYS A 29 3.82 9.12 16.18
CA LYS A 29 4.96 8.80 17.06
C LYS A 29 4.58 8.77 18.55
N SER A 30 3.53 9.49 18.94
CA SER A 30 2.97 9.44 20.31
C SER A 30 2.06 8.24 20.54
N GLY A 31 1.83 7.39 19.52
CA GLY A 31 0.95 6.22 19.60
C GLY A 31 -0.51 6.48 19.26
N GLU A 32 -0.89 7.75 19.06
CA GLU A 32 -2.26 8.14 18.75
C GLU A 32 -2.65 7.77 17.30
N THR A 33 -3.90 7.42 17.10
CA THR A 33 -4.46 7.17 15.78
C THR A 33 -4.97 8.47 15.17
N GLN A 34 -4.48 8.80 13.97
CA GLN A 34 -4.84 10.01 13.25
C GLN A 34 -5.12 9.76 11.77
N ALA A 35 -5.74 10.73 11.10
CA ALA A 35 -5.94 10.67 9.64
C ALA A 35 -4.59 10.60 8.91
N PHE A 36 -4.54 9.87 7.82
CA PHE A 36 -3.33 9.77 7.01
C PHE A 36 -3.20 10.98 6.07
N GLU A 37 -2.59 12.03 6.57
CA GLU A 37 -2.18 13.16 5.74
C GLU A 37 -0.76 12.97 5.25
N LEU A 38 -0.54 13.12 3.93
CA LEU A 38 0.78 12.96 3.34
C LEU A 38 1.72 14.08 3.82
N ASN A 39 2.85 13.71 4.39
CA ASN A 39 3.91 14.65 4.72
C ASN A 39 4.64 15.15 3.45
N LYS A 40 5.53 16.15 3.57
CA LYS A 40 6.23 16.75 2.42
C LYS A 40 6.99 15.73 1.57
N ALA A 41 7.67 14.77 2.18
CA ALA A 41 8.40 13.73 1.46
C ALA A 41 7.45 12.81 0.67
N GLN A 42 6.34 12.41 1.29
CA GLN A 42 5.32 11.58 0.66
C GLN A 42 4.60 12.32 -0.47
N GLN A 43 4.33 13.62 -0.32
CA GLN A 43 3.76 14.47 -1.38
C GLN A 43 4.70 14.54 -2.59
N PHE A 44 6.01 14.74 -2.37
CA PHE A 44 7.01 14.73 -3.43
C PHE A 44 7.05 13.38 -4.17
N ILE A 45 7.12 12.27 -3.42
CA ILE A 45 7.10 10.92 -4.00
C ILE A 45 5.81 10.71 -4.81
N HIS A 46 4.66 11.12 -4.26
CA HIS A 46 3.38 11.01 -4.92
C HIS A 46 3.36 11.74 -6.27
N ALA A 47 3.83 12.99 -6.30
CA ALA A 47 3.91 13.79 -7.51
C ALA A 47 4.82 13.14 -8.58
N CYS A 48 5.97 12.60 -8.17
CA CYS A 48 6.89 11.88 -9.07
C CYS A 48 6.24 10.62 -9.66
N ILE A 49 5.55 9.83 -8.82
CA ILE A 49 4.85 8.60 -9.21
C ILE A 49 3.71 8.90 -10.18
N GLU A 50 2.87 9.91 -9.89
CA GLU A 50 1.75 10.24 -10.79
C GLU A 50 2.24 10.79 -12.13
N ARG A 51 3.29 11.62 -12.13
CA ARG A 51 3.93 12.09 -13.36
C ARG A 51 4.45 10.92 -14.20
N GLN A 52 5.27 10.03 -13.63
CA GLN A 52 5.81 8.87 -14.35
C GLN A 52 4.68 7.99 -14.90
N LYS A 53 3.64 7.76 -14.11
CA LYS A 53 2.47 6.99 -14.54
C LYS A 53 1.75 7.63 -15.71
N THR A 54 1.60 8.96 -15.72
CA THR A 54 0.98 9.70 -16.84
C THR A 54 1.82 9.63 -18.09
N GLU A 55 3.14 9.79 -17.96
CA GLU A 55 4.07 9.82 -19.10
C GLU A 55 4.32 8.43 -19.71
N THR A 56 4.38 7.38 -18.89
CA THR A 56 4.84 6.06 -19.34
C THR A 56 3.83 4.93 -19.17
N GLY A 57 2.70 5.18 -18.51
CA GLY A 57 1.70 4.17 -18.15
C GLY A 57 2.15 3.22 -17.03
N LYS A 58 3.41 3.29 -16.59
CA LYS A 58 4.03 2.40 -15.60
C LYS A 58 4.77 3.20 -14.55
N VAL A 59 4.97 2.59 -13.38
CA VAL A 59 5.79 3.18 -12.30
C VAL A 59 6.91 2.20 -11.95
N ARG A 60 8.15 2.68 -12.03
CA ARG A 60 9.34 2.01 -11.51
C ARG A 60 10.15 3.07 -10.79
N ALA A 61 10.21 2.95 -9.46
CA ALA A 61 10.86 3.94 -8.62
C ALA A 61 11.81 3.29 -7.62
N ILE A 62 12.98 3.87 -7.47
CA ILE A 62 13.90 3.61 -6.37
C ILE A 62 13.91 4.83 -5.49
N VAL A 63 13.65 4.66 -4.19
CA VAL A 63 13.61 5.75 -3.23
C VAL A 63 14.77 5.62 -2.26
N LEU A 64 15.79 6.45 -2.46
CA LEU A 64 16.86 6.63 -1.49
C LEU A 64 16.40 7.60 -0.41
N LYS A 65 16.36 7.19 0.84
CA LYS A 65 15.77 7.96 1.93
C LYS A 65 16.53 7.81 3.24
N GLY A 66 16.47 8.83 4.08
CA GLY A 66 16.78 8.69 5.51
C GLY A 66 15.75 7.83 6.24
N ARG A 67 16.05 7.49 7.49
CA ARG A 67 15.11 6.72 8.34
C ARG A 67 13.85 7.53 8.65
N GLN A 68 12.73 6.84 8.87
CA GLN A 68 11.46 7.40 9.36
C GLN A 68 10.82 8.50 8.50
N GLN A 69 11.03 8.49 7.17
CA GLN A 69 10.37 9.43 6.24
C GLN A 69 8.94 9.02 5.86
N GLY A 70 8.46 7.88 6.35
CA GLY A 70 7.10 7.38 6.10
C GLY A 70 6.89 6.84 4.68
N VAL A 71 7.95 6.45 3.96
CA VAL A 71 7.85 5.92 2.59
C VAL A 71 7.06 4.61 2.56
N SER A 72 7.34 3.69 3.49
CA SER A 72 6.57 2.44 3.59
C SER A 72 5.11 2.74 3.91
N THR A 73 4.80 3.63 4.85
CA THR A 73 3.42 4.05 5.15
C THR A 73 2.69 4.53 3.89
N TYR A 74 3.37 5.32 3.05
CA TYR A 74 2.82 5.79 1.78
C TYR A 74 2.59 4.62 0.79
N ALA A 75 3.57 3.76 0.59
CA ALA A 75 3.47 2.64 -0.34
C ALA A 75 2.35 1.67 0.06
N GLU A 76 2.31 1.28 1.35
CA GLU A 76 1.31 0.39 1.90
C GLU A 76 -0.11 0.96 1.77
N GLY A 77 -0.31 2.23 2.14
CA GLY A 77 -1.61 2.90 2.01
C GLY A 77 -2.06 3.02 0.55
N ARG A 78 -1.13 3.35 -0.35
CA ARG A 78 -1.41 3.43 -1.79
C ARG A 78 -1.78 2.07 -2.39
N TYR A 79 -1.09 1.00 -2.01
CA TYR A 79 -1.36 -0.34 -2.52
C TYR A 79 -2.65 -0.92 -1.92
N TYR A 80 -2.93 -0.66 -0.64
CA TYR A 80 -4.21 -0.98 -0.04
C TYR A 80 -5.36 -0.30 -0.81
N TRP A 81 -5.26 1.01 -1.07
CA TRP A 81 -6.23 1.73 -1.89
C TRP A 81 -6.43 1.08 -3.26
N LYS A 82 -5.36 0.68 -3.96
CA LYS A 82 -5.45 0.05 -5.28
C LYS A 82 -6.13 -1.31 -5.22
N THR A 83 -5.83 -2.13 -4.21
CA THR A 83 -6.42 -3.46 -4.06
C THR A 83 -7.88 -3.43 -3.61
N THR A 84 -8.31 -2.37 -2.94
CA THR A 84 -9.71 -2.22 -2.46
C THR A 84 -10.64 -1.52 -3.46
N HIS A 85 -10.09 -0.88 -4.51
CA HIS A 85 -10.88 -0.11 -5.49
C HIS A 85 -10.78 -0.67 -6.93
N ARG A 86 -10.11 -1.80 -7.13
CA ARG A 86 -9.93 -2.42 -8.45
C ARG A 86 -10.08 -3.92 -8.36
N THR A 87 -10.60 -4.52 -9.43
CA THR A 87 -10.69 -5.98 -9.57
C THR A 87 -9.40 -6.55 -10.15
N GLY A 88 -9.06 -7.80 -9.77
CA GLY A 88 -7.93 -8.54 -10.32
C GLY A 88 -6.56 -8.00 -9.92
N VAL A 89 -6.45 -7.24 -8.83
CA VAL A 89 -5.20 -6.58 -8.42
C VAL A 89 -4.52 -7.34 -7.28
N ARG A 90 -3.24 -7.64 -7.48
CA ARG A 90 -2.38 -8.24 -6.44
C ARG A 90 -1.27 -7.26 -6.07
N ALA A 91 -1.19 -6.88 -4.80
CA ALA A 91 -0.08 -6.15 -4.20
C ALA A 91 0.79 -7.10 -3.39
N PHE A 92 2.09 -6.98 -3.56
CA PHE A 92 3.06 -7.79 -2.84
C PHE A 92 4.17 -6.91 -2.24
N ILE A 93 4.40 -7.08 -0.96
CA ILE A 93 5.40 -6.36 -0.19
C ILE A 93 6.46 -7.35 0.30
N LEU A 94 7.72 -7.04 0.04
CA LEU A 94 8.85 -7.85 0.48
C LEU A 94 9.77 -7.04 1.37
N THR A 95 10.08 -7.56 2.55
CA THR A 95 10.94 -6.92 3.53
C THR A 95 12.20 -7.75 3.80
N HIS A 96 13.18 -7.18 4.48
CA HIS A 96 14.44 -7.87 4.79
C HIS A 96 14.32 -8.88 5.94
N GLU A 97 13.38 -8.71 6.87
CA GLU A 97 13.21 -9.54 8.07
C GLU A 97 11.75 -9.74 8.48
N ALA A 98 11.50 -10.77 9.31
CA ALA A 98 10.15 -11.17 9.70
C ALA A 98 9.42 -10.11 10.55
N ASP A 99 10.11 -9.42 11.45
CA ASP A 99 9.52 -8.40 12.31
C ASP A 99 9.04 -7.19 11.46
N SER A 100 9.85 -6.77 10.49
CA SER A 100 9.46 -5.74 9.54
C SER A 100 8.27 -6.18 8.68
N THR A 101 8.20 -7.45 8.28
CA THR A 101 7.06 -8.03 7.56
C THR A 101 5.78 -7.91 8.40
N SER A 102 5.83 -8.33 9.66
CA SER A 102 4.69 -8.26 10.58
C SER A 102 4.24 -6.82 10.82
N ALA A 103 5.18 -5.91 11.07
CA ALA A 103 4.87 -4.49 11.31
C ALA A 103 4.19 -3.83 10.10
N LEU A 104 4.62 -4.14 8.86
CA LEU A 104 3.97 -3.62 7.66
C LEU A 104 2.58 -4.24 7.45
N PHE A 105 2.40 -5.51 7.77
CA PHE A 105 1.09 -6.15 7.67
C PHE A 105 0.10 -5.57 8.68
N GLU A 106 0.48 -5.42 9.95
CA GLU A 106 -0.34 -4.76 10.99
C GLU A 106 -0.76 -3.34 10.59
N MET A 107 0.09 -2.64 9.85
CA MET A 107 -0.27 -1.31 9.32
C MET A 107 -1.42 -1.40 8.33
N VAL A 108 -1.40 -2.38 7.44
CA VAL A 108 -2.45 -2.59 6.43
C VAL A 108 -3.73 -3.12 7.06
N GLU A 109 -3.63 -4.02 8.03
CA GLU A 109 -4.80 -4.45 8.83
C GLU A 109 -5.47 -3.25 9.50
N ARG A 110 -4.69 -2.34 10.09
CA ARG A 110 -5.22 -1.10 10.67
C ARG A 110 -5.92 -0.22 9.63
N TYR A 111 -5.37 -0.12 8.41
CA TYR A 111 -6.07 0.59 7.33
C TYR A 111 -7.42 -0.05 7.05
N HIS A 112 -7.48 -1.37 7.00
CA HIS A 112 -8.70 -2.10 6.73
C HIS A 112 -9.71 -1.98 7.87
N ASP A 113 -9.27 -2.19 9.10
CA ASP A 113 -10.14 -2.20 10.28
C ASP A 113 -10.79 -0.84 10.54
N LEU A 114 -10.02 0.24 10.33
CA LEU A 114 -10.45 1.61 10.59
C LEU A 114 -10.98 2.34 9.35
N ALA A 115 -11.01 1.69 8.19
CA ALA A 115 -11.63 2.28 7.00
C ALA A 115 -13.16 2.40 7.19
N PRO A 116 -13.78 3.49 6.68
CA PRO A 116 -15.24 3.62 6.68
C PRO A 116 -15.91 2.48 5.89
N ASP A 117 -17.04 1.98 6.38
CA ASP A 117 -17.75 0.82 5.81
C ASP A 117 -18.09 1.00 4.32
N PHE A 118 -18.39 2.22 3.89
CA PHE A 118 -18.78 2.51 2.50
C PHE A 118 -17.62 2.36 1.48
N VAL A 119 -16.35 2.29 1.92
CA VAL A 119 -15.18 2.02 1.06
C VAL A 119 -14.50 0.69 1.40
N LYS A 120 -14.95 0.02 2.44
CA LYS A 120 -14.32 -1.20 2.98
C LYS A 120 -14.87 -2.44 2.26
N PRO A 121 -14.07 -3.12 1.44
CA PRO A 121 -14.52 -4.37 0.86
C PRO A 121 -14.58 -5.47 1.92
N MET A 122 -15.49 -6.42 1.74
CA MET A 122 -15.51 -7.63 2.56
C MET A 122 -14.23 -8.43 2.33
N THR A 123 -13.58 -8.81 3.41
CA THR A 123 -12.50 -9.79 3.37
C THR A 123 -13.05 -11.19 3.19
N GLY A 124 -12.39 -11.96 2.33
CA GLY A 124 -12.53 -13.39 2.28
C GLY A 124 -11.63 -14.07 3.32
N ALA A 125 -10.83 -15.04 2.91
CA ALA A 125 -9.81 -15.60 3.78
C ALA A 125 -8.75 -14.53 4.11
N SER A 126 -8.45 -14.39 5.38
CA SER A 126 -7.38 -13.53 5.91
C SER A 126 -6.47 -14.41 6.76
N ASN A 127 -5.17 -14.21 6.65
CA ASN A 127 -4.19 -14.85 7.53
C ASN A 127 -3.11 -13.83 7.90
N ALA A 128 -2.17 -14.20 8.73
CA ALA A 128 -1.12 -13.31 9.26
C ALA A 128 -0.20 -12.65 8.21
N LYS A 129 -0.40 -12.90 6.92
CA LYS A 129 0.44 -12.36 5.83
C LYS A 129 -0.33 -11.98 4.57
N GLU A 130 -1.66 -12.13 4.59
CA GLU A 130 -2.45 -11.91 3.38
C GLU A 130 -3.88 -11.45 3.72
N LEU A 131 -4.32 -10.38 3.03
CA LEU A 131 -5.71 -9.93 2.98
C LEU A 131 -6.26 -10.22 1.57
N ILE A 132 -7.33 -11.00 1.49
CA ILE A 132 -8.00 -11.35 0.24
C ILE A 132 -9.37 -10.69 0.19
N PHE A 133 -9.64 -9.98 -0.89
CA PHE A 133 -10.93 -9.36 -1.19
C PHE A 133 -11.63 -10.17 -2.28
N SER A 134 -12.33 -11.25 -1.88
CA SER A 134 -12.85 -12.27 -2.79
C SER A 134 -13.78 -11.71 -3.85
N LYS A 135 -14.66 -10.74 -3.52
CA LYS A 135 -15.58 -10.11 -4.48
C LYS A 135 -14.87 -9.27 -5.55
N LEU A 136 -13.65 -8.80 -5.24
CA LEU A 136 -12.83 -8.00 -6.16
C LEU A 136 -11.79 -8.85 -6.89
N ASP A 137 -11.67 -10.13 -6.55
CA ASP A 137 -10.53 -10.96 -6.98
C ASP A 137 -9.19 -10.25 -6.79
N SER A 138 -9.05 -9.53 -5.68
CA SER A 138 -7.88 -8.72 -5.34
C SER A 138 -7.26 -9.20 -4.05
N GLY A 139 -5.99 -8.87 -3.83
CA GLY A 139 -5.32 -9.27 -2.62
C GLY A 139 -4.08 -8.46 -2.31
N TYR A 140 -3.74 -8.42 -1.04
CA TYR A 140 -2.58 -7.77 -0.47
C TYR A 140 -1.78 -8.80 0.32
N LYS A 141 -0.52 -8.99 -0.03
CA LYS A 141 0.34 -10.01 0.57
C LYS A 141 1.68 -9.42 1.01
N VAL A 142 2.17 -9.90 2.14
CA VAL A 142 3.53 -9.56 2.63
C VAL A 142 4.41 -10.80 2.71
N GLY A 143 5.70 -10.60 2.58
CA GLY A 143 6.69 -11.67 2.69
C GLY A 143 8.06 -11.17 3.14
N THR A 144 8.92 -12.11 3.51
CA THR A 144 10.31 -11.84 3.92
C THR A 144 11.27 -12.31 2.84
N ALA A 145 12.26 -11.49 2.49
CA ALA A 145 13.32 -11.84 1.54
C ALA A 145 14.13 -13.04 2.05
N GLY A 146 14.68 -13.82 1.11
CA GLY A 146 15.40 -15.07 1.44
C GLY A 146 14.52 -16.31 1.56
N ASN A 147 13.21 -16.18 1.62
CA ASN A 147 12.31 -17.33 1.57
C ASN A 147 12.04 -17.71 0.10
N LYS A 148 12.58 -18.86 -0.33
CA LYS A 148 12.54 -19.35 -1.73
C LYS A 148 11.13 -19.58 -2.31
N SER A 149 10.11 -19.67 -1.46
CA SER A 149 8.71 -19.92 -1.89
C SER A 149 7.87 -18.67 -2.05
N VAL A 150 8.37 -17.51 -1.65
CA VAL A 150 7.62 -16.26 -1.61
C VAL A 150 7.46 -15.67 -3.01
N GLY A 151 6.23 -15.35 -3.41
CA GLY A 151 5.92 -14.66 -4.67
C GLY A 151 5.84 -15.53 -5.92
N ARG A 152 6.02 -16.85 -5.82
CA ARG A 152 5.94 -17.76 -6.98
C ARG A 152 4.48 -18.01 -7.39
N GLY A 153 4.23 -18.02 -8.70
CA GLY A 153 2.95 -18.45 -9.27
C GLY A 153 1.82 -17.41 -9.26
N THR A 154 2.09 -16.16 -8.89
CA THR A 154 1.06 -15.11 -8.87
C THR A 154 1.50 -13.91 -9.72
N THR A 155 0.63 -13.43 -10.59
CA THR A 155 0.85 -12.16 -11.30
C THR A 155 0.68 -11.00 -10.32
N ILE A 156 1.71 -10.17 -10.20
CA ILE A 156 1.76 -9.04 -9.27
C ILE A 156 1.68 -7.74 -10.06
N GLN A 157 0.72 -6.87 -9.73
CA GLN A 157 0.58 -5.55 -10.33
C GLN A 157 1.31 -4.47 -9.54
N TYR A 158 1.39 -4.63 -8.21
CA TYR A 158 2.06 -3.69 -7.32
C TYR A 158 3.08 -4.41 -6.45
N PHE A 159 4.33 -3.98 -6.55
CA PHE A 159 5.43 -4.53 -5.77
C PHE A 159 6.13 -3.43 -4.97
N HIS A 160 6.37 -3.68 -3.69
CA HIS A 160 7.19 -2.84 -2.82
C HIS A 160 8.29 -3.66 -2.17
N GLY A 161 9.54 -3.45 -2.58
CA GLY A 161 10.71 -3.92 -1.86
C GLY A 161 11.11 -2.91 -0.78
N SER A 162 10.93 -3.27 0.48
CA SER A 162 11.32 -2.41 1.61
C SER A 162 12.73 -2.76 2.05
N GLU A 163 13.58 -1.72 2.21
CA GLU A 163 14.94 -1.84 2.72
C GLU A 163 15.80 -2.86 1.96
N VAL A 164 15.74 -2.80 0.63
CA VAL A 164 16.37 -3.77 -0.30
C VAL A 164 17.87 -3.92 -0.06
N ALA A 165 18.57 -2.86 0.40
CA ALA A 165 19.99 -2.91 0.71
C ALA A 165 20.36 -3.92 1.84
N TYR A 166 19.38 -4.30 2.66
CA TYR A 166 19.56 -5.28 3.74
C TYR A 166 19.07 -6.69 3.37
N TRP A 167 18.63 -6.91 2.14
CA TRP A 167 18.19 -8.24 1.73
C TRP A 167 19.36 -9.22 1.69
N PRO A 168 19.16 -10.49 2.08
CA PRO A 168 20.17 -11.51 1.90
C PRO A 168 20.60 -11.57 0.43
N ASN A 169 21.92 -11.56 0.18
CA ASN A 169 22.51 -11.60 -1.17
C ASN A 169 22.08 -10.44 -2.08
N ALA A 170 21.79 -9.25 -1.52
CA ALA A 170 21.33 -8.09 -2.28
C ALA A 170 22.26 -7.68 -3.45
N ALA A 171 23.55 -8.05 -3.38
CA ALA A 171 24.53 -7.80 -4.46
C ALA A 171 24.44 -8.81 -5.63
N GLU A 172 23.68 -9.91 -5.46
CA GLU A 172 23.52 -10.96 -6.47
C GLU A 172 22.17 -10.88 -7.20
N HIS A 173 21.34 -9.94 -6.81
CA HIS A 173 20.00 -9.66 -7.37
C HIS A 173 19.95 -8.27 -8.01
#